data_8d33369922355c2da0960d3ced023af9
#
_entry.id   8d33369922355c2da0960d3ced023af9
#
_cell.length_a   1.000
_cell.length_b   1.000
_cell.length_c   1.000
_cell.angle_alpha   90.00
_cell.angle_beta   90.00
_cell.angle_gamma   90.00
#
_symmetry.space_group_name_H-M   'P 1'
#
loop_
_entity.id
_entity.type
_entity.pdbx_description
1 polymer ?
#
loop_
_entity_poly.entity_id
_entity_poly.type
_entity_poly.pdbx_seq_one_letter_code
_entity_poly.pdbx_strand_id
1 'polypeptide(L)'
;MTLAAILAGLAVFTGALVQGTVGYGMNLIAAPLLALVDPALVPVPLLVVALAHAVLSVVREREDTDWPGVRWAMLGRIPGTALGVLAVAVLAPGPFATVVGLAVLVCVVLSLVSWRPRPRPGPLLVAGIASGTFGTAASIGGPPLALLYQ
;
A
#
# COMPACT_ATOMS: atom_id res chain seq x y z
N MET A 1 17.17 3.42 23.94
CA MET A 1 17.19 2.52 22.77
C MET A 1 16.22 1.34 22.89
N THR A 2 16.14 0.65 24.02
CA THR A 2 15.30 -0.55 24.17
C THR A 2 13.79 -0.30 24.03
N LEU A 3 13.24 0.75 24.66
CA LEU A 3 11.79 1.03 24.61
C LEU A 3 11.32 1.42 23.21
N ALA A 4 12.07 2.29 22.53
CA ALA A 4 11.75 2.67 21.13
C ALA A 4 11.81 1.47 20.20
N ALA A 5 12.77 0.57 20.34
CA ALA A 5 12.87 -0.65 19.55
C ALA A 5 11.69 -1.61 19.82
N ILE A 6 11.25 -1.73 21.08
CA ILE A 6 10.08 -2.55 21.43
C ILE A 6 8.80 -1.96 20.80
N LEU A 7 8.60 -0.65 20.94
CA LEU A 7 7.43 0.04 20.35
C LEU A 7 7.42 -0.06 18.83
N ALA A 8 8.57 0.11 18.18
CA ALA A 8 8.72 -0.07 16.75
C ALA A 8 8.40 -1.51 16.32
N GLY A 9 8.92 -2.50 17.04
CA GLY A 9 8.62 -3.92 16.81
C GLY A 9 7.14 -4.23 16.94
N LEU A 10 6.47 -3.72 17.97
CA LEU A 10 5.04 -3.90 18.20
C LEU A 10 4.21 -3.24 17.09
N ALA A 11 4.58 -2.04 16.62
CA ALA A 11 3.91 -1.35 15.54
C ALA A 11 3.99 -2.14 14.22
N VAL A 12 5.18 -2.64 13.88
CA VAL A 12 5.38 -3.47 12.68
C VAL A 12 4.65 -4.81 12.81
N PHE A 13 4.72 -5.46 13.97
CA PHE A 13 4.04 -6.72 14.22
C PHE A 13 2.53 -6.59 14.09
N THR A 14 1.94 -5.56 14.70
CA THR A 14 0.49 -5.29 14.59
C THR A 14 0.10 -5.02 13.13
N GLY A 15 0.87 -4.21 12.43
CA GLY A 15 0.65 -3.95 11.00
C GLY A 15 0.76 -5.21 10.14
N ALA A 16 1.74 -6.09 10.42
CA ALA A 16 1.91 -7.34 9.71
C ALA A 16 0.77 -8.35 9.98
N LEU A 17 0.25 -8.40 11.21
CA LEU A 17 -0.93 -9.21 11.54
C LEU A 17 -2.17 -8.75 10.74
N VAL A 18 -2.41 -7.44 10.70
CA VAL A 18 -3.52 -6.88 9.92
C VAL A 18 -3.34 -7.17 8.43
N GLN A 19 -2.13 -7.01 7.90
CA GLN A 19 -1.85 -7.35 6.50
C GLN A 19 -2.05 -8.84 6.22
N GLY A 20 -1.66 -9.73 7.12
CA GLY A 20 -1.86 -11.17 6.98
C GLY A 20 -3.33 -11.61 6.98
N THR A 21 -4.22 -10.83 7.59
CA THR A 21 -5.67 -11.12 7.64
C THR A 21 -6.46 -10.44 6.53
N VAL A 22 -6.10 -9.20 6.19
CA VAL A 22 -6.86 -8.35 5.25
C VAL A 22 -6.18 -8.31 3.86
N GLY A 23 -4.92 -8.79 3.76
CA GLY A 23 -4.14 -8.75 2.54
C GLY A 23 -3.40 -7.44 2.29
N TYR A 24 -3.66 -6.38 3.07
CA TYR A 24 -2.96 -5.09 3.01
C TYR A 24 -3.07 -4.36 4.36
N GLY A 25 -2.24 -3.32 4.57
CA GLY A 25 -2.40 -2.42 5.70
C GLY A 25 -1.20 -2.31 6.63
N MET A 26 -0.14 -3.11 6.48
CA MET A 26 1.04 -3.02 7.34
C MET A 26 1.56 -1.57 7.41
N ASN A 27 1.76 -0.93 6.26
CA ASN A 27 2.29 0.44 6.21
C ASN A 27 1.28 1.48 6.70
N LEU A 28 -0.03 1.23 6.55
CA LEU A 28 -1.07 2.15 7.06
C LEU A 28 -1.03 2.27 8.58
N ILE A 29 -0.67 1.19 9.27
CA ILE A 29 -0.59 1.14 10.72
C ILE A 29 0.83 1.46 11.18
N ALA A 30 1.83 0.80 10.59
CA ALA A 30 3.20 0.92 11.04
C ALA A 30 3.81 2.29 10.76
N ALA A 31 3.55 2.90 9.59
CA ALA A 31 4.17 4.17 9.22
C ALA A 31 3.86 5.32 10.21
N PRO A 32 2.60 5.61 10.56
CA PRO A 32 2.31 6.67 11.52
C PRO A 32 2.85 6.36 12.92
N LEU A 33 2.78 5.11 13.38
CA LEU A 33 3.29 4.72 14.69
C LEU A 33 4.81 4.81 14.76
N LEU A 34 5.52 4.38 13.71
CA LEU A 34 6.97 4.50 13.63
C LEU A 34 7.42 5.95 13.55
N ALA A 35 6.70 6.79 12.80
CA ALA A 35 7.00 8.22 12.71
C ALA A 35 6.86 8.94 14.06
N LEU A 36 5.97 8.48 14.95
CA LEU A 36 5.85 8.98 16.31
C LEU A 36 6.96 8.48 17.25
N VAL A 37 7.49 7.28 17.01
CA VAL A 37 8.57 6.69 17.81
C VAL A 37 9.91 7.25 17.38
N ASP A 38 10.21 7.22 16.09
CA ASP A 38 11.42 7.77 15.50
C ASP A 38 11.20 7.98 13.99
N PRO A 39 11.11 9.23 13.51
CA PRO A 39 10.95 9.54 12.08
C PRO A 39 12.02 8.92 11.16
N ALA A 40 13.21 8.60 11.69
CA ALA A 40 14.28 7.96 10.91
C ALA A 40 13.93 6.52 10.49
N LEU A 41 12.94 5.89 11.15
CA LEU A 41 12.45 4.56 10.78
C LEU A 41 11.53 4.58 9.54
N VAL A 42 11.13 5.75 9.08
CA VAL A 42 10.26 5.96 7.92
C VAL A 42 10.98 6.88 6.92
N PRO A 43 10.97 6.60 5.62
CA PRO A 43 10.34 5.46 4.96
C PRO A 43 11.24 4.22 4.78
N VAL A 44 12.58 4.38 4.78
CA VAL A 44 13.50 3.36 4.27
C VAL A 44 13.50 2.07 5.09
N PRO A 45 13.69 2.07 6.42
CA PRO A 45 13.66 0.83 7.20
C PRO A 45 12.31 0.10 7.10
N LEU A 46 11.21 0.84 7.12
CA LEU A 46 9.87 0.26 6.95
C LEU A 46 9.69 -0.40 5.59
N LEU A 47 10.22 0.20 4.51
CA LEU A 47 10.16 -0.39 3.17
C LEU A 47 10.96 -1.68 3.06
N VAL A 48 12.10 -1.79 3.75
CA VAL A 48 12.89 -3.03 3.79
C VAL A 48 12.09 -4.15 4.48
N VAL A 49 11.44 -3.86 5.60
CA VAL A 49 10.59 -4.83 6.30
C VAL A 49 9.38 -5.20 5.45
N ALA A 50 8.74 -4.22 4.81
CA ALA A 50 7.62 -4.46 3.89
C ALA A 50 8.02 -5.33 2.69
N LEU A 51 9.22 -5.13 2.14
CA LEU A 51 9.76 -5.96 1.07
C LEU A 51 9.98 -7.40 1.54
N ALA A 52 10.61 -7.59 2.71
CA ALA A 52 10.82 -8.91 3.28
C ALA A 52 9.49 -9.64 3.52
N HIS A 53 8.49 -8.95 4.07
CA HIS A 53 7.15 -9.49 4.25
C HIS A 53 6.49 -9.86 2.91
N ALA A 54 6.57 -9.00 1.90
CA ALA A 54 6.01 -9.26 0.57
C ALA A 54 6.67 -10.48 -0.11
N VAL A 55 7.98 -10.60 -0.03
CA VAL A 55 8.71 -11.78 -0.55
C VAL A 55 8.26 -13.06 0.16
N LEU A 56 8.13 -13.02 1.49
CA LEU A 56 7.67 -14.17 2.26
C LEU A 56 6.24 -14.59 1.88
N SER A 57 5.32 -13.63 1.71
CA SER A 57 3.95 -13.89 1.26
C SER A 57 3.94 -14.53 -0.13
N VAL A 58 4.66 -13.96 -1.09
CA VAL A 58 4.74 -14.53 -2.46
C VAL A 58 5.29 -15.95 -2.45
N VAL A 59 6.33 -16.24 -1.66
CA VAL A 59 6.90 -17.58 -1.57
C VAL A 59 5.92 -18.60 -0.99
N ARG A 60 5.12 -18.17 0.00
CA ARG A 60 4.13 -19.03 0.67
C ARG A 60 2.86 -19.26 -0.16
N GLU A 61 2.40 -18.24 -0.86
CA GLU A 61 1.10 -18.19 -1.52
C GLU A 61 1.21 -18.24 -3.04
N ARG A 62 2.37 -18.63 -3.57
CA ARG A 62 2.66 -18.62 -5.02
C ARG A 62 1.70 -19.47 -5.86
N GLU A 63 1.17 -20.55 -5.28
CA GLU A 63 0.28 -21.50 -5.96
C GLU A 63 -1.15 -20.92 -6.08
N ASP A 64 -1.58 -20.11 -5.12
CA ASP A 64 -2.89 -19.47 -5.10
C ASP A 64 -2.86 -18.06 -5.73
N THR A 65 -1.70 -17.61 -6.20
CA THR A 65 -1.52 -16.27 -6.76
C THR A 65 -2.04 -16.18 -8.18
N ASP A 66 -2.93 -15.21 -8.44
CA ASP A 66 -3.36 -14.83 -9.80
C ASP A 66 -2.23 -14.12 -10.57
N TRP A 67 -1.29 -14.89 -11.11
CA TRP A 67 -0.15 -14.37 -11.87
C TRP A 67 -0.54 -13.50 -13.08
N PRO A 68 -1.58 -13.84 -13.88
CA PRO A 68 -2.09 -12.96 -14.92
C PRO A 68 -2.54 -11.61 -14.36
N GLY A 69 -3.28 -11.60 -13.24
CA GLY A 69 -3.72 -10.37 -12.58
C GLY A 69 -2.55 -9.54 -12.06
N VAL A 70 -1.56 -10.18 -11.43
CA VAL A 70 -0.33 -9.51 -10.97
C VAL A 70 0.39 -8.82 -12.13
N ARG A 71 0.50 -9.45 -13.30
CA ARG A 71 1.15 -8.85 -14.48
C ARG A 71 0.45 -7.57 -14.92
N TRP A 72 -0.87 -7.55 -15.03
CA TRP A 72 -1.64 -6.37 -15.41
C TRP A 72 -1.54 -5.26 -14.35
N ALA A 73 -1.62 -5.61 -13.08
CA ALA A 73 -1.42 -4.66 -11.98
C ALA A 73 -0.01 -4.05 -12.00
N MET A 74 1.02 -4.85 -12.24
CA MET A 74 2.41 -4.37 -12.33
C MET A 74 2.64 -3.47 -13.54
N LEU A 75 2.06 -3.80 -14.71
CA LEU A 75 2.10 -2.93 -15.88
C LEU A 75 1.46 -1.55 -15.60
N GLY A 76 0.35 -1.52 -14.87
CA GLY A 76 -0.26 -0.27 -14.43
C GLY A 76 0.59 0.45 -13.38
N ARG A 77 1.27 -0.28 -12.52
CA ARG A 77 2.07 0.29 -11.43
C ARG A 77 3.28 1.08 -11.93
N ILE A 78 3.86 0.71 -13.08
CA ILE A 78 4.99 1.44 -13.67
C ILE A 78 4.63 2.91 -13.96
N PRO A 79 3.64 3.22 -14.82
CA PRO A 79 3.24 4.62 -15.04
C PRO A 79 2.67 5.26 -13.78
N GLY A 80 1.98 4.50 -12.92
CA GLY A 80 1.47 4.99 -11.65
C GLY A 80 2.58 5.49 -10.72
N THR A 81 3.69 4.75 -10.63
CA THR A 81 4.87 5.17 -9.85
C THR A 81 5.46 6.48 -10.40
N ALA A 82 5.58 6.61 -11.72
CA ALA A 82 6.05 7.86 -12.35
C ALA A 82 5.12 9.04 -12.03
N LEU A 83 3.80 8.82 -12.09
CA LEU A 83 2.81 9.84 -11.69
C LEU A 83 2.91 10.19 -10.21
N GLY A 84 3.15 9.22 -9.33
CA GLY A 84 3.35 9.45 -7.91
C GLY A 84 4.58 10.29 -7.61
N VAL A 85 5.71 10.00 -8.26
CA VAL A 85 6.93 10.80 -8.16
C VAL A 85 6.69 12.23 -8.64
N LEU A 86 6.04 12.39 -9.80
CA LEU A 86 5.71 13.70 -10.35
C LEU A 86 4.77 14.49 -9.42
N ALA A 87 3.76 13.84 -8.87
CA ALA A 87 2.83 14.47 -7.94
C ALA A 87 3.55 15.00 -6.69
N VAL A 88 4.44 14.20 -6.11
CA VAL A 88 5.27 14.63 -4.95
C VAL A 88 6.21 15.77 -5.32
N ALA A 89 6.75 15.78 -6.54
CA ALA A 89 7.69 16.82 -6.97
C ALA A 89 7.00 18.17 -7.27
N VAL A 90 5.75 18.16 -7.72
CA VAL A 90 5.04 19.35 -8.21
C VAL A 90 4.03 19.90 -7.22
N LEU A 91 3.35 19.04 -6.45
CA LEU A 91 2.33 19.47 -5.51
C LEU A 91 2.94 19.87 -4.17
N ALA A 92 2.43 20.98 -3.62
CA ALA A 92 2.73 21.35 -2.24
C ALA A 92 2.17 20.29 -1.27
N PRO A 93 2.80 20.09 -0.07
CA PRO A 93 2.41 19.03 0.86
C PRO A 93 0.94 19.03 1.27
N GLY A 94 0.32 20.20 1.43
CA GLY A 94 -1.10 20.34 1.84
C GLY A 94 -2.07 19.81 0.77
N PRO A 95 -2.09 20.33 -0.45
CA PRO A 95 -2.91 19.81 -1.55
C PRO A 95 -2.67 18.34 -1.83
N PHE A 96 -1.42 17.91 -1.74
CA PHE A 96 -1.05 16.51 -1.93
C PHE A 96 -1.71 15.59 -0.90
N ALA A 97 -1.60 15.90 0.41
CA ALA A 97 -2.24 15.14 1.48
C ALA A 97 -3.77 15.09 1.33
N THR A 98 -4.39 16.16 0.85
CA THR A 98 -5.82 16.21 0.57
C THR A 98 -6.22 15.23 -0.55
N VAL A 99 -5.49 15.22 -1.66
CA VAL A 99 -5.75 14.30 -2.78
C VAL A 99 -5.61 12.85 -2.35
N VAL A 100 -4.55 12.52 -1.61
CA VAL A 100 -4.34 11.17 -1.08
C VAL A 100 -5.45 10.78 -0.10
N GLY A 101 -5.80 11.67 0.83
CA GLY A 101 -6.89 11.44 1.78
C GLY A 101 -8.23 11.19 1.11
N LEU A 102 -8.59 11.99 0.11
CA LEU A 102 -9.81 11.80 -0.69
C LEU A 102 -9.79 10.47 -1.44
N ALA A 103 -8.68 10.10 -2.05
CA ALA A 103 -8.57 8.84 -2.76
C ALA A 103 -8.74 7.62 -1.84
N VAL A 104 -8.14 7.65 -0.64
CA VAL A 104 -8.34 6.61 0.37
C VAL A 104 -9.81 6.56 0.80
N LEU A 105 -10.42 7.71 1.03
CA LEU A 105 -11.84 7.80 1.43
C LEU A 105 -12.76 7.23 0.36
N VAL A 106 -12.51 7.52 -0.92
CA VAL A 106 -13.24 6.91 -2.05
C VAL A 106 -13.08 5.39 -2.05
N CYS A 107 -11.86 4.86 -1.87
CA CYS A 107 -11.63 3.43 -1.79
C CYS A 107 -12.42 2.78 -0.63
N VAL A 108 -12.44 3.42 0.53
CA VAL A 108 -13.21 2.94 1.71
C VAL A 108 -14.71 2.93 1.41
N VAL A 109 -15.24 4.02 0.85
CA VAL A 109 -16.67 4.12 0.48
C VAL A 109 -17.05 3.05 -0.54
N LEU A 110 -16.24 2.85 -1.58
CA LEU A 110 -16.47 1.81 -2.58
C LEU A 110 -16.45 0.40 -1.97
N SER A 111 -15.56 0.17 -1.00
CA SER A 111 -15.53 -1.09 -0.25
C SER A 111 -16.80 -1.30 0.59
N LEU A 112 -17.30 -0.26 1.27
CA LEU A 112 -18.52 -0.32 2.07
C LEU A 112 -19.80 -0.55 1.23
N VAL A 113 -19.83 0.00 0.03
CA VAL A 113 -20.95 -0.19 -0.93
C VAL A 113 -20.89 -1.57 -1.59
N SER A 114 -19.92 -2.42 -1.22
CA SER A 114 -19.73 -3.75 -1.80
C SER A 114 -19.57 -3.70 -3.34
N TRP A 115 -19.00 -2.63 -3.85
CA TRP A 115 -18.65 -2.54 -5.27
C TRP A 115 -17.50 -3.50 -5.56
N ARG A 116 -17.81 -4.60 -6.23
CA ARG A 116 -16.87 -5.69 -6.53
C ARG A 116 -16.65 -5.81 -8.04
N PRO A 117 -15.82 -4.97 -8.64
CA PRO A 117 -15.49 -5.13 -10.03
C PRO A 117 -14.70 -6.43 -10.22
N ARG A 118 -15.02 -7.17 -11.26
CA ARG A 118 -14.30 -8.41 -11.57
C ARG A 118 -12.85 -8.08 -11.95
N PRO A 119 -11.86 -8.87 -11.49
CA PRO A 119 -10.48 -8.72 -11.90
C PRO A 119 -10.34 -9.04 -13.39
N ARG A 120 -10.27 -7.98 -14.20
CA ARG A 120 -10.07 -8.02 -15.66
C ARG A 120 -8.86 -7.14 -16.00
N PRO A 121 -8.25 -7.31 -17.18
CA PRO A 121 -7.07 -6.51 -17.57
C PRO A 121 -7.22 -5.01 -17.39
N GLY A 122 -8.36 -4.43 -17.82
CA GLY A 122 -8.62 -2.99 -17.69
C GLY A 122 -8.70 -2.49 -16.24
N PRO A 123 -9.63 -3.01 -15.41
CA PRO A 123 -9.69 -2.68 -13.99
C PRO A 123 -8.37 -2.91 -13.24
N LEU A 124 -7.65 -4.01 -13.53
CA LEU A 124 -6.36 -4.30 -12.90
C LEU A 124 -5.28 -3.29 -13.27
N LEU A 125 -5.25 -2.84 -14.52
CA LEU A 125 -4.32 -1.81 -14.98
C LEU A 125 -4.62 -0.46 -14.30
N VAL A 126 -5.88 -0.07 -14.20
CA VAL A 126 -6.31 1.17 -13.52
C VAL A 126 -5.99 1.10 -12.03
N ALA A 127 -6.31 -0.01 -11.36
CA ALA A 127 -5.97 -0.22 -9.96
C ALA A 127 -4.45 -0.25 -9.75
N GLY A 128 -3.69 -0.80 -10.70
CA GLY A 128 -2.23 -0.77 -10.71
C GLY A 128 -1.69 0.67 -10.79
N ILE A 129 -2.23 1.50 -11.68
CA ILE A 129 -1.86 2.93 -11.78
C ILE A 129 -2.14 3.64 -10.47
N ALA A 130 -3.34 3.51 -9.93
CA ALA A 130 -3.73 4.11 -8.64
C ALA A 130 -2.84 3.60 -7.50
N SER A 131 -2.59 2.28 -7.43
CA SER A 131 -1.71 1.66 -6.44
C SER A 131 -0.26 2.17 -6.55
N GLY A 132 0.26 2.32 -7.77
CA GLY A 132 1.59 2.87 -8.01
C GLY A 132 1.69 4.33 -7.57
N THR A 133 0.71 5.15 -7.95
CA THR A 133 0.67 6.58 -7.60
C THR A 133 0.60 6.77 -6.09
N PHE A 134 -0.40 6.16 -5.42
CA PHE A 134 -0.57 6.31 -3.97
C PHE A 134 0.49 5.55 -3.16
N GLY A 135 0.97 4.42 -3.67
CA GLY A 135 2.05 3.66 -3.06
C GLY A 135 3.35 4.44 -2.99
N THR A 136 3.72 5.12 -4.09
CA THR A 136 4.92 5.96 -4.15
C THR A 136 4.76 7.23 -3.34
N ALA A 137 3.60 7.86 -3.45
CA ALA A 137 3.33 9.16 -2.87
C ALA A 137 3.07 9.11 -1.35
N ALA A 138 2.37 8.10 -0.87
CA ALA A 138 1.89 8.03 0.52
C ALA A 138 2.14 6.67 1.20
N SER A 139 2.85 5.75 0.54
CA SER A 139 3.03 4.36 1.00
C SER A 139 1.70 3.57 1.15
N ILE A 140 0.63 4.04 0.49
CA ILE A 140 -0.74 3.49 0.58
C ILE A 140 -1.14 2.88 -0.77
N GLY A 141 -0.43 1.84 -1.21
CA GLY A 141 -0.72 1.19 -2.50
C GLY A 141 -1.76 0.06 -2.44
N GLY A 142 -2.15 -0.39 -1.26
CA GLY A 142 -3.02 -1.55 -1.07
C GLY A 142 -4.48 -1.39 -1.49
N PRO A 143 -5.19 -0.34 -1.04
CA PRO A 143 -6.64 -0.22 -1.20
C PRO A 143 -7.17 -0.35 -2.63
N PRO A 144 -6.57 0.26 -3.68
CA PRO A 144 -7.08 0.12 -5.04
C PRO A 144 -7.08 -1.31 -5.57
N LEU A 145 -6.06 -2.10 -5.24
CA LEU A 145 -5.97 -3.50 -5.64
C LEU A 145 -6.88 -4.39 -4.78
N ALA A 146 -6.97 -4.10 -3.48
CA ALA A 146 -7.83 -4.85 -2.58
C ALA A 146 -9.31 -4.82 -3.00
N LEU A 147 -9.80 -3.71 -3.55
CA LEU A 147 -11.16 -3.59 -4.07
C LEU A 147 -11.51 -4.60 -5.19
N LEU A 148 -10.50 -5.07 -5.94
CA LEU A 148 -10.70 -6.03 -7.03
C LEU A 148 -10.71 -7.49 -6.56
N TYR A 149 -10.16 -7.76 -5.38
CA TYR A 149 -10.00 -9.11 -4.84
C TYR A 149 -10.80 -9.36 -3.55
N GLN A 150 -11.77 -8.48 -3.24
CA GLN A 150 -12.72 -8.63 -2.13
C GLN A 150 -13.80 -9.67 -2.38
#